data_982b9e2a0344957ebef21dc793eaad47
#
_entry.id   982b9e2a0344957ebef21dc793eaad47
#
_cell.length_a   1.000
_cell.length_b   1.000
_cell.length_c   1.000
_cell.angle_alpha   90.00
_cell.angle_beta   90.00
_cell.angle_gamma   90.00
#
_symmetry.space_group_name_H-M   'P 1'
#
loop_
_entity.id
_entity.type
_entity.pdbx_description
1 polymer ?
#
loop_
_entity_poly.entity_id
_entity_poly.type
_entity_poly.pdbx_seq_one_letter_code
_entity_poly.pdbx_strand_id
1 'polypeptide(L)'
;MKKMSKTGMRESFFSAKQIVAMAVGTALYAALTIPFNVFTIPGAGGLIAVRPTVAIPMLFGFVFGPITGFVSGLIGNILSDFFSFGGFYWNWDIGNGLLGAVPGIAYFIIKRTDWTKARTLAIAAVLAVIASIVGIGFAAMTDYVFQIGLSTIGAALAEFYSAAGTDAINGLILTPILLYAYARATAGRARRV
;
A
#
# COMPACT_ATOMS: atom_id res chain seq x y z
N MET A 1 -34.48 -10.26 -40.96
CA MET A 1 -34.30 -10.88 -39.62
C MET A 1 -33.14 -10.21 -38.92
N LYS A 2 -33.40 -9.38 -37.93
CA LYS A 2 -32.41 -8.61 -37.17
C LYS A 2 -31.85 -9.51 -36.06
N LYS A 3 -30.56 -9.84 -36.13
CA LYS A 3 -29.87 -10.67 -35.15
C LYS A 3 -29.86 -9.93 -33.81
N MET A 4 -30.66 -10.37 -32.86
CA MET A 4 -30.64 -9.85 -31.50
C MET A 4 -29.28 -10.19 -30.88
N SER A 5 -28.49 -9.16 -30.57
CA SER A 5 -27.23 -9.27 -29.82
C SER A 5 -27.57 -9.72 -28.40
N LYS A 6 -26.94 -10.82 -28.04
CA LYS A 6 -27.03 -11.43 -26.72
C LYS A 6 -26.27 -10.59 -25.69
N THR A 7 -26.96 -10.32 -24.60
CA THR A 7 -26.48 -10.29 -23.23
C THR A 7 -25.51 -9.18 -22.87
N GLY A 8 -26.07 -8.11 -22.28
CA GLY A 8 -25.35 -7.27 -21.34
C GLY A 8 -24.96 -8.06 -20.09
N MET A 9 -23.87 -8.84 -20.17
CA MET A 9 -23.13 -9.19 -18.98
C MET A 9 -22.59 -7.87 -18.44
N ARG A 10 -23.03 -7.47 -17.25
CA ARG A 10 -22.37 -6.43 -16.46
C ARG A 10 -20.90 -6.79 -16.42
N GLU A 11 -20.07 -6.03 -17.13
CA GLU A 11 -18.62 -6.14 -16.96
C GLU A 11 -18.36 -5.91 -15.46
N SER A 12 -17.80 -6.90 -14.79
CA SER A 12 -17.45 -6.74 -13.38
C SER A 12 -16.40 -5.63 -13.31
N PHE A 13 -16.59 -4.66 -12.42
CA PHE A 13 -15.66 -3.55 -12.20
C PHE A 13 -14.23 -4.02 -11.94
N PHE A 14 -14.06 -5.27 -11.53
CA PHE A 14 -12.77 -5.89 -11.25
C PHE A 14 -12.63 -7.22 -11.99
N SER A 15 -11.44 -7.44 -12.56
CA SER A 15 -11.08 -8.75 -13.07
C SER A 15 -10.87 -9.73 -11.91
N ALA A 16 -11.13 -11.03 -12.14
CA ALA A 16 -10.85 -12.07 -11.14
C ALA A 16 -9.39 -12.00 -10.62
N LYS A 17 -8.45 -11.63 -11.49
CA LYS A 17 -7.05 -11.42 -11.12
C LYS A 17 -6.86 -10.31 -10.09
N GLN A 18 -7.59 -9.19 -10.22
CA GLN A 18 -7.51 -8.08 -9.26
C GLN A 18 -8.13 -8.47 -7.92
N ILE A 19 -9.26 -9.20 -7.93
CA ILE A 19 -9.91 -9.69 -6.70
C ILE A 19 -8.96 -10.62 -5.93
N VAL A 20 -8.35 -11.58 -6.62
CA VAL A 20 -7.35 -12.47 -6.00
C VAL A 20 -6.14 -11.69 -5.50
N ALA A 21 -5.67 -10.72 -6.26
CA ALA A 21 -4.56 -9.87 -5.84
C ALA A 21 -4.90 -9.04 -4.58
N MET A 22 -6.11 -8.47 -4.49
CA MET A 22 -6.58 -7.78 -3.28
C MET A 22 -6.56 -8.71 -2.07
N ALA A 23 -7.14 -9.91 -2.20
CA ALA A 23 -7.19 -10.88 -1.10
C ALA A 23 -5.78 -11.32 -0.64
N VAL A 24 -4.91 -11.64 -1.60
CA VAL A 24 -3.53 -12.06 -1.30
C VAL A 24 -2.71 -10.91 -0.71
N GLY A 25 -2.81 -9.70 -1.28
CA GLY A 25 -2.12 -8.51 -0.77
C GLY A 25 -2.54 -8.17 0.65
N THR A 26 -3.86 -8.19 0.92
CA THR A 26 -4.43 -7.99 2.26
C THR A 26 -3.88 -9.02 3.26
N ALA A 27 -3.95 -10.30 2.91
CA ALA A 27 -3.52 -11.37 3.80
C ALA A 27 -2.02 -11.31 4.09
N LEU A 28 -1.18 -11.06 3.08
CA LEU A 28 0.26 -10.92 3.24
C LEU A 28 0.60 -9.69 4.08
N TYR A 29 -0.04 -8.56 3.82
CA TYR A 29 0.22 -7.34 4.58
C TYR A 29 -0.17 -7.53 6.05
N ALA A 30 -1.38 -7.99 6.33
CA ALA A 30 -1.84 -8.25 7.70
C ALA A 30 -0.92 -9.23 8.45
N ALA A 31 -0.72 -10.43 7.87
CA ALA A 31 0.02 -11.51 8.53
C ALA A 31 1.49 -11.16 8.80
N LEU A 32 2.14 -10.44 7.87
CA LEU A 32 3.53 -10.05 8.05
C LEU A 32 3.68 -8.80 8.92
N THR A 33 2.67 -7.93 9.01
CA THR A 33 2.72 -6.71 9.84
C THR A 33 2.59 -7.03 11.33
N ILE A 34 1.76 -8.00 11.72
CA ILE A 34 1.55 -8.38 13.11
C ILE A 34 2.88 -8.58 13.89
N PRO A 35 3.85 -9.40 13.42
CA PRO A 35 5.11 -9.56 14.12
C PRO A 35 6.00 -8.30 14.14
N PHE A 36 5.84 -7.39 13.18
CA PHE A 36 6.60 -6.14 13.16
C PHE A 36 6.02 -5.06 14.07
N ASN A 37 4.78 -5.17 14.51
CA ASN A 37 4.16 -4.20 15.41
C ASN A 37 4.81 -4.13 16.80
N VAL A 38 5.67 -5.10 17.16
CA VAL A 38 6.47 -5.05 18.39
C VAL A 38 7.70 -4.13 18.29
N PHE A 39 8.15 -3.81 17.06
CA PHE A 39 9.27 -2.91 16.84
C PHE A 39 8.76 -1.49 16.73
N THR A 40 8.93 -0.71 17.78
CA THR A 40 8.38 0.65 17.86
C THR A 40 9.45 1.69 18.12
N ILE A 41 9.14 2.92 17.68
CA ILE A 41 9.88 4.14 18.00
C ILE A 41 8.94 5.13 18.69
N PRO A 42 9.45 6.07 19.52
CA PRO A 42 8.63 7.12 20.08
C PRO A 42 8.02 8.02 19.01
N GLY A 43 6.72 8.29 19.12
CA GLY A 43 5.98 9.29 18.36
C GLY A 43 5.30 10.30 19.30
N ALA A 44 4.69 11.32 18.75
CA ALA A 44 4.02 12.36 19.53
C ALA A 44 2.67 11.90 20.10
N GLY A 45 1.99 11.01 19.40
CA GLY A 45 0.72 10.40 19.83
C GLY A 45 0.89 9.06 20.57
N GLY A 46 2.13 8.54 20.65
CA GLY A 46 2.41 7.25 21.27
C GLY A 46 3.57 6.52 20.62
N LEU A 47 3.51 5.19 20.60
CA LEU A 47 4.52 4.36 19.94
C LEU A 47 4.15 4.12 18.47
N ILE A 48 5.10 4.37 17.58
CA ILE A 48 4.97 4.14 16.14
C ILE A 48 5.65 2.82 15.79
N ALA A 49 4.90 1.89 15.19
CA ALA A 49 5.46 0.64 14.71
C ALA A 49 6.31 0.85 13.44
N VAL A 50 7.53 0.30 13.42
CA VAL A 50 8.40 0.29 12.24
C VAL A 50 8.01 -0.90 11.37
N ARG A 51 7.39 -0.64 10.22
CA ARG A 51 6.75 -1.67 9.38
C ARG A 51 7.41 -1.80 8.00
N PRO A 52 8.41 -2.66 7.81
CA PRO A 52 8.95 -2.94 6.46
C PRO A 52 7.87 -3.44 5.48
N THR A 53 6.81 -3.99 6.01
CA THR A 53 5.68 -4.58 5.27
C THR A 53 4.84 -3.58 4.49
N VAL A 54 4.99 -2.26 4.72
CA VAL A 54 4.32 -1.20 3.93
C VAL A 54 4.67 -1.29 2.44
N ALA A 55 5.81 -1.89 2.10
CA ALA A 55 6.18 -2.17 0.73
C ALA A 55 5.25 -3.18 0.02
N ILE A 56 4.46 -3.97 0.76
CA ILE A 56 3.53 -4.95 0.20
C ILE A 56 2.35 -4.25 -0.50
N PRO A 57 1.52 -3.40 0.17
CA PRO A 57 0.47 -2.68 -0.52
C PRO A 57 1.01 -1.78 -1.62
N MET A 58 2.21 -1.18 -1.47
CA MET A 58 2.87 -0.39 -2.51
C MET A 58 3.17 -1.25 -3.75
N LEU A 59 3.73 -2.45 -3.58
CA LEU A 59 3.95 -3.41 -4.68
C LEU A 59 2.64 -3.81 -5.35
N PHE A 60 1.62 -4.17 -4.56
CA PHE A 60 0.34 -4.62 -5.11
C PHE A 60 -0.36 -3.51 -5.88
N GLY A 61 -0.26 -2.26 -5.42
CA GLY A 61 -0.70 -1.09 -6.17
C GLY A 61 0.03 -0.97 -7.49
N PHE A 62 1.35 -0.94 -7.47
CA PHE A 62 2.19 -0.80 -8.67
C PHE A 62 1.89 -1.89 -9.73
N VAL A 63 1.70 -3.12 -9.29
CA VAL A 63 1.54 -4.30 -10.17
C VAL A 63 0.11 -4.50 -10.66
N PHE A 64 -0.90 -4.23 -9.80
CA PHE A 64 -2.30 -4.59 -10.05
C PHE A 64 -3.25 -3.39 -10.09
N GLY A 65 -2.75 -2.19 -9.84
CA GLY A 65 -3.49 -0.95 -9.92
C GLY A 65 -3.87 -0.35 -8.56
N PRO A 66 -4.27 0.94 -8.55
CA PRO A 66 -4.43 1.72 -7.32
C PRO A 66 -5.48 1.15 -6.38
N ILE A 67 -6.58 0.62 -6.90
CA ILE A 67 -7.64 0.04 -6.07
C ILE A 67 -7.14 -1.22 -5.36
N THR A 68 -6.36 -2.06 -6.04
CA THR A 68 -5.77 -3.25 -5.44
C THR A 68 -4.81 -2.88 -4.31
N GLY A 69 -3.95 -1.88 -4.53
CA GLY A 69 -3.05 -1.36 -3.50
C GLY A 69 -3.80 -0.76 -2.33
N PHE A 70 -4.83 0.05 -2.61
CA PHE A 70 -5.67 0.66 -1.58
C PHE A 70 -6.35 -0.37 -0.68
N VAL A 71 -7.03 -1.34 -1.28
CA VAL A 71 -7.74 -2.40 -0.53
C VAL A 71 -6.75 -3.24 0.28
N SER A 72 -5.59 -3.59 -0.31
CA SER A 72 -4.56 -4.36 0.39
C SER A 72 -4.01 -3.63 1.60
N GLY A 73 -3.75 -2.32 1.49
CA GLY A 73 -3.28 -1.47 2.58
C GLY A 73 -4.34 -1.24 3.64
N LEU A 74 -5.54 -0.82 3.21
CA LEU A 74 -6.66 -0.52 4.11
C LEU A 74 -7.08 -1.74 4.94
N ILE A 75 -7.52 -2.79 4.27
CA ILE A 75 -8.06 -3.98 4.95
C ILE A 75 -6.96 -4.74 5.68
N GLY A 76 -5.75 -4.80 5.09
CA GLY A 76 -4.60 -5.45 5.73
C GLY A 76 -4.18 -4.73 7.02
N ASN A 77 -4.22 -3.38 7.06
CA ASN A 77 -3.94 -2.62 8.28
C ASN A 77 -5.02 -2.82 9.32
N ILE A 78 -6.31 -2.74 8.95
CA ILE A 78 -7.43 -3.02 9.87
C ILE A 78 -7.24 -4.37 10.56
N LEU A 79 -6.94 -5.42 9.79
CA LEU A 79 -6.71 -6.76 10.37
C LEU A 79 -5.48 -6.79 11.28
N SER A 80 -4.37 -6.18 10.84
CA SER A 80 -3.15 -6.11 11.64
C SER A 80 -3.36 -5.39 12.96
N ASP A 81 -4.00 -4.23 12.94
CA ASP A 81 -4.22 -3.41 14.13
C ASP A 81 -5.24 -4.07 15.08
N PHE A 82 -6.28 -4.69 14.52
CA PHE A 82 -7.25 -5.45 15.33
C PHE A 82 -6.59 -6.62 16.09
N PHE A 83 -5.74 -7.40 15.41
CA PHE A 83 -5.05 -8.52 16.05
C PHE A 83 -3.89 -8.12 16.96
N SER A 84 -3.24 -6.97 16.70
CA SER A 84 -2.10 -6.51 17.50
C SER A 84 -2.49 -5.64 18.68
N PHE A 85 -3.50 -4.79 18.51
CA PHE A 85 -3.85 -3.74 19.48
C PHE A 85 -5.31 -3.80 19.93
N GLY A 86 -6.12 -4.68 19.33
CA GLY A 86 -7.54 -4.81 19.64
C GLY A 86 -8.39 -3.60 19.22
N GLY A 87 -7.90 -2.76 18.31
CA GLY A 87 -8.51 -1.49 17.93
C GLY A 87 -8.74 -1.33 16.43
N PHE A 88 -9.52 -0.28 16.11
CA PHE A 88 -9.77 0.19 14.76
C PHE A 88 -9.39 1.66 14.66
N TYR A 89 -8.45 1.98 13.78
CA TYR A 89 -7.86 3.31 13.63
C TYR A 89 -8.11 3.83 12.22
N TRP A 90 -9.36 4.16 11.92
CA TRP A 90 -9.89 4.43 10.57
C TRP A 90 -9.02 5.36 9.71
N ASN A 91 -8.46 6.39 10.29
CA ASN A 91 -7.64 7.37 9.58
C ASN A 91 -6.26 6.80 9.22
N TRP A 92 -5.65 6.03 10.10
CA TRP A 92 -4.41 5.28 9.82
C TRP A 92 -4.65 4.16 8.84
N ASP A 93 -5.81 3.49 8.92
CA ASP A 93 -6.20 2.45 7.96
C ASP A 93 -6.36 3.03 6.55
N ILE A 94 -7.03 4.19 6.40
CA ILE A 94 -7.13 4.91 5.13
C ILE A 94 -5.74 5.36 4.67
N GLY A 95 -4.90 5.88 5.57
CA GLY A 95 -3.52 6.25 5.30
C GLY A 95 -2.73 5.09 4.68
N ASN A 96 -2.81 3.90 5.28
CA ASN A 96 -2.19 2.69 4.75
C ASN A 96 -2.81 2.24 3.41
N GLY A 97 -4.10 2.47 3.20
CA GLY A 97 -4.73 2.33 1.87
C GLY A 97 -4.08 3.24 0.82
N LEU A 98 -3.84 4.51 1.18
CA LEU A 98 -3.18 5.48 0.29
C LEU A 98 -1.72 5.11 -0.01
N LEU A 99 -1.00 4.49 0.95
CA LEU A 99 0.34 3.92 0.70
C LEU A 99 0.32 2.93 -0.47
N GLY A 100 -0.73 2.14 -0.61
CA GLY A 100 -0.89 1.22 -1.73
C GLY A 100 -1.43 1.88 -3.00
N ALA A 101 -2.34 2.85 -2.87
CA ALA A 101 -2.99 3.49 -4.02
C ALA A 101 -2.04 4.35 -4.85
N VAL A 102 -1.18 5.14 -4.22
CA VAL A 102 -0.30 6.09 -4.91
C VAL A 102 0.67 5.40 -5.87
N PRO A 103 1.41 4.35 -5.49
CA PRO A 103 2.24 3.62 -6.44
C PRO A 103 1.42 2.93 -7.55
N GLY A 104 0.14 2.67 -7.30
CA GLY A 104 -0.79 2.10 -8.26
C GLY A 104 -1.01 2.96 -9.51
N ILE A 105 -0.71 4.25 -9.47
CA ILE A 105 -0.77 5.13 -10.64
C ILE A 105 0.18 4.64 -11.73
N ALA A 106 1.34 4.08 -11.35
CA ALA A 106 2.30 3.50 -12.28
C ALA A 106 1.73 2.36 -13.14
N TYR A 107 0.72 1.65 -12.65
CA TYR A 107 0.03 0.58 -13.37
C TYR A 107 -0.50 1.01 -14.75
N PHE A 108 -0.95 2.27 -14.87
CA PHE A 108 -1.49 2.80 -16.12
C PHE A 108 -0.43 3.34 -17.07
N ILE A 109 0.79 3.62 -16.57
CA ILE A 109 1.82 4.36 -17.29
C ILE A 109 2.99 3.44 -17.68
N ILE A 110 3.34 2.47 -16.83
CA ILE A 110 4.54 1.66 -16.98
C ILE A 110 4.21 0.26 -17.51
N LYS A 111 4.81 -0.09 -18.65
CA LYS A 111 4.64 -1.42 -19.26
C LYS A 111 5.32 -2.48 -18.41
N ARG A 112 4.72 -3.67 -18.33
CA ARG A 112 5.26 -4.83 -17.60
C ARG A 112 6.65 -5.25 -18.04
N THR A 113 6.95 -5.11 -19.33
CA THR A 113 8.27 -5.40 -19.90
C THR A 113 9.38 -4.54 -19.33
N ASP A 114 9.04 -3.43 -18.69
CA ASP A 114 9.97 -2.43 -18.19
C ASP A 114 10.22 -2.52 -16.67
N TRP A 115 9.54 -3.42 -15.97
CA TRP A 115 9.61 -3.51 -14.51
C TRP A 115 11.00 -3.84 -13.93
N THR A 116 11.89 -4.40 -14.73
CA THR A 116 13.29 -4.66 -14.33
C THR A 116 14.26 -3.55 -14.71
N LYS A 117 13.79 -2.52 -15.43
CA LYS A 117 14.64 -1.39 -15.82
C LYS A 117 14.94 -0.48 -14.63
N ALA A 118 16.17 -0.02 -14.51
CA ALA A 118 16.61 0.87 -13.43
C ALA A 118 15.70 2.11 -13.28
N ARG A 119 15.28 2.72 -14.41
CA ARG A 119 14.33 3.84 -14.41
C ARG A 119 13.01 3.48 -13.72
N THR A 120 12.46 2.31 -13.98
CA THR A 120 11.18 1.87 -13.39
C THR A 120 11.34 1.60 -11.90
N LEU A 121 12.45 0.99 -11.50
CA LEU A 121 12.75 0.76 -10.09
C LEU A 121 12.94 2.08 -9.33
N ALA A 122 13.60 3.06 -9.95
CA ALA A 122 13.71 4.41 -9.38
C ALA A 122 12.34 5.10 -9.26
N ILE A 123 11.45 4.97 -10.25
CA ILE A 123 10.08 5.48 -10.16
C ILE A 123 9.31 4.78 -9.03
N ALA A 124 9.45 3.47 -8.87
CA ALA A 124 8.80 2.74 -7.78
C ALA A 124 9.28 3.24 -6.41
N ALA A 125 10.57 3.49 -6.26
CA ALA A 125 11.17 4.05 -5.05
C ALA A 125 10.63 5.47 -4.74
N VAL A 126 10.59 6.35 -5.75
CA VAL A 126 10.06 7.72 -5.60
C VAL A 126 8.57 7.69 -5.26
N LEU A 127 7.78 6.86 -5.94
CA LEU A 127 6.35 6.72 -5.65
C LEU A 127 6.10 6.18 -4.24
N ALA A 128 6.96 5.31 -3.72
CA ALA A 128 6.87 4.83 -2.34
C ALA A 128 7.07 5.97 -1.32
N VAL A 129 8.04 6.86 -1.56
CA VAL A 129 8.25 8.05 -0.71
C VAL A 129 7.04 8.99 -0.78
N ILE A 130 6.54 9.27 -1.98
CA ILE A 130 5.34 10.11 -2.16
C ILE A 130 4.13 9.49 -1.46
N ALA A 131 3.97 8.16 -1.57
CA ALA A 131 2.91 7.42 -0.89
C ALA A 131 2.97 7.58 0.63
N SER A 132 4.17 7.47 1.20
CA SER A 132 4.38 7.67 2.65
C SER A 132 4.01 9.09 3.08
N ILE A 133 4.39 10.10 2.31
CA ILE A 133 4.02 11.50 2.58
C ILE A 133 2.49 11.69 2.52
N VAL A 134 1.85 11.16 1.47
CA VAL A 134 0.39 11.33 1.26
C VAL A 134 -0.41 10.53 2.30
N GLY A 135 -0.08 9.24 2.49
CA GLY A 135 -0.84 8.35 3.36
C GLY A 135 -0.69 8.71 4.84
N ILE A 136 0.54 8.85 5.30
CA ILE A 136 0.82 9.20 6.70
C ILE A 136 0.47 10.66 6.99
N GLY A 137 0.67 11.56 5.99
CA GLY A 137 0.22 12.94 6.11
C GLY A 137 -1.29 13.06 6.31
N PHE A 138 -2.08 12.25 5.58
CA PHE A 138 -3.52 12.14 5.80
C PHE A 138 -3.83 11.67 7.23
N ALA A 139 -3.19 10.60 7.72
CA ALA A 139 -3.44 10.05 9.04
C ALA A 139 -3.10 11.06 10.15
N ALA A 140 -1.90 11.61 10.18
CA ALA A 140 -1.47 12.55 11.21
C ALA A 140 -2.26 13.86 11.18
N MET A 141 -2.63 14.36 9.99
CA MET A 141 -3.44 15.56 9.87
C MET A 141 -4.88 15.34 10.37
N THR A 142 -5.46 14.17 10.11
CA THR A 142 -6.80 13.82 10.62
C THR A 142 -6.79 13.62 12.12
N ASP A 143 -5.74 13.06 12.71
CA ASP A 143 -5.58 12.99 14.17
C ASP A 143 -5.61 14.39 14.81
N TYR A 144 -4.92 15.35 14.19
CA TYR A 144 -4.93 16.74 14.66
C TYR A 144 -6.30 17.41 14.49
N VAL A 145 -6.90 17.31 13.29
CA VAL A 145 -8.18 17.98 12.98
C VAL A 145 -9.32 17.45 13.84
N PHE A 146 -9.37 16.15 14.05
CA PHE A 146 -10.40 15.50 14.86
C PHE A 146 -10.03 15.33 16.34
N GLN A 147 -8.85 15.86 16.76
CA GLN A 147 -8.35 15.76 18.13
C GLN A 147 -8.24 14.31 18.63
N ILE A 148 -7.82 13.41 17.78
CA ILE A 148 -7.62 11.99 18.09
C ILE A 148 -6.19 11.80 18.62
N GLY A 149 -5.97 12.06 19.89
CA GLY A 149 -4.66 11.90 20.54
C GLY A 149 -3.63 13.01 20.28
N LEU A 150 -3.82 13.86 19.26
CA LEU A 150 -2.93 14.98 18.92
C LEU A 150 -3.67 16.31 19.04
N SER A 151 -3.26 17.14 20.00
CA SER A 151 -3.93 18.41 20.29
C SER A 151 -3.27 19.64 19.65
N THR A 152 -2.07 19.51 19.10
CA THR A 152 -1.32 20.61 18.48
C THR A 152 -0.77 20.24 17.12
N ILE A 153 -0.63 21.23 16.24
CA ILE A 153 0.00 21.04 14.93
C ILE A 153 1.46 20.58 15.06
N GLY A 154 2.16 21.01 16.10
CA GLY A 154 3.53 20.55 16.37
C GLY A 154 3.60 19.07 16.69
N ALA A 155 2.65 18.53 17.46
CA ALA A 155 2.53 17.09 17.72
C ALA A 155 2.20 16.32 16.44
N ALA A 156 1.26 16.81 15.61
CA ALA A 156 0.92 16.19 14.35
C ALA A 156 2.12 16.13 13.36
N LEU A 157 2.92 17.20 13.30
CA LEU A 157 4.13 17.21 12.49
C LEU A 157 5.18 16.23 13.01
N ALA A 158 5.38 16.15 14.33
CA ALA A 158 6.32 15.21 14.94
C ALA A 158 5.90 13.74 14.65
N GLU A 159 4.61 13.44 14.81
CA GLU A 159 4.04 12.13 14.46
C GLU A 159 4.24 11.80 12.97
N PHE A 160 3.89 12.76 12.10
CA PHE A 160 4.10 12.64 10.67
C PHE A 160 5.55 12.33 10.31
N TYR A 161 6.52 13.12 10.80
CA TYR A 161 7.94 12.91 10.46
C TYR A 161 8.45 11.55 10.93
N SER A 162 8.04 11.12 12.11
CA SER A 162 8.46 9.83 12.65
C SER A 162 7.86 8.67 11.85
N ALA A 163 6.56 8.66 11.61
CA ALA A 163 5.88 7.57 10.90
C ALA A 163 6.18 7.59 9.40
N ALA A 164 6.05 8.73 8.72
CA ALA A 164 6.34 8.84 7.29
C ALA A 164 7.82 8.59 6.99
N GLY A 165 8.73 8.97 7.89
CA GLY A 165 10.15 8.72 7.76
C GLY A 165 10.48 7.22 7.70
N THR A 166 9.93 6.44 8.63
CA THR A 166 10.13 4.97 8.64
C THR A 166 9.51 4.30 7.42
N ASP A 167 8.29 4.69 7.04
CA ASP A 167 7.59 4.12 5.89
C ASP A 167 8.28 4.51 4.58
N ALA A 168 8.75 5.75 4.46
CA ALA A 168 9.49 6.22 3.29
C ALA A 168 10.81 5.44 3.11
N ILE A 169 11.58 5.23 4.17
CA ILE A 169 12.83 4.45 4.09
C ILE A 169 12.54 3.00 3.70
N ASN A 170 11.58 2.36 4.35
CA ASN A 170 11.20 1.00 4.03
C ASN A 170 10.66 0.88 2.60
N GLY A 171 9.78 1.79 2.19
CA GLY A 171 9.21 1.82 0.85
C GLY A 171 10.24 2.09 -0.24
N LEU A 172 11.14 3.06 -0.01
CA LEU A 172 12.22 3.43 -0.92
C LEU A 172 13.12 2.23 -1.27
N ILE A 173 13.41 1.40 -0.28
CA ILE A 173 14.33 0.27 -0.42
C ILE A 173 13.58 -0.98 -0.88
N LEU A 174 12.51 -1.35 -0.20
CA LEU A 174 11.88 -2.65 -0.37
C LEU A 174 10.95 -2.70 -1.57
N THR A 175 10.23 -1.61 -1.90
CA THR A 175 9.29 -1.62 -3.04
C THR A 175 10.00 -1.93 -4.37
N PRO A 176 11.11 -1.29 -4.75
CA PRO A 176 11.82 -1.65 -5.99
C PRO A 176 12.42 -3.06 -5.94
N ILE A 177 12.91 -3.52 -4.78
CA ILE A 177 13.44 -4.89 -4.62
C ILE A 177 12.34 -5.91 -4.88
N LEU A 178 11.18 -5.73 -4.25
CA LEU A 178 10.03 -6.62 -4.41
C LEU A 178 9.48 -6.58 -5.85
N LEU A 179 9.45 -5.39 -6.47
CA LEU A 179 9.03 -5.25 -7.87
C LEU A 179 9.97 -6.00 -8.81
N TYR A 180 11.29 -5.86 -8.62
CA TYR A 180 12.29 -6.60 -9.41
C TYR A 180 12.14 -8.11 -9.23
N ALA A 181 12.04 -8.58 -7.99
CA ALA A 181 11.87 -9.99 -7.68
C ALA A 181 10.59 -10.56 -8.32
N TYR A 182 9.46 -9.84 -8.19
CA TYR A 182 8.19 -10.22 -8.80
C TYR A 182 8.28 -10.29 -10.33
N ALA A 183 8.90 -9.29 -10.96
CA ALA A 183 9.07 -9.24 -12.41
C ALA A 183 9.90 -10.42 -12.91
N ARG A 184 10.98 -10.77 -12.22
CA ARG A 184 11.83 -11.92 -12.56
C ARG A 184 11.11 -13.25 -12.38
N ALA A 185 10.38 -13.41 -11.29
CA ALA A 185 9.61 -14.64 -11.01
C ALA A 185 8.49 -14.89 -12.05
N THR A 186 7.88 -13.82 -12.57
CA THR A 186 6.78 -13.93 -13.54
C THR A 186 7.25 -14.01 -15.01
N ALA A 187 8.44 -13.49 -15.34
CA ALA A 187 8.99 -13.56 -16.71
C ALA A 187 9.23 -14.99 -17.18
N GLY A 188 9.58 -15.91 -16.30
CA GLY A 188 9.82 -17.33 -16.62
C GLY A 188 8.54 -18.11 -17.01
N ARG A 189 7.37 -17.65 -16.54
CA ARG A 189 6.08 -18.29 -16.87
C ARG A 189 5.60 -17.93 -18.29
N ALA A 190 5.86 -16.71 -18.76
CA ALA A 190 5.45 -16.27 -20.10
C ALA A 190 6.22 -16.97 -21.24
N ARG A 191 7.33 -17.64 -20.95
CA ARG A 191 8.13 -18.40 -21.95
C ARG A 191 7.74 -19.88 -22.04
N ARG A 192 6.84 -20.37 -21.17
CA ARG A 192 6.45 -21.78 -21.08
C ARG A 192 5.03 -22.06 -21.59
N VAL A 193 4.34 -21.04 -22.08
CA VAL A 193 3.03 -21.09 -22.75
C VAL A 193 3.21 -20.61 -24.20
#